data_49245bc113b22efa72aaf35359361b8f
#
_entry.id   49245bc113b22efa72aaf35359361b8f
#
_cell.length_a   1.000
_cell.length_b   1.000
_cell.length_c   1.000
_cell.angle_alpha   90.00
_cell.angle_beta   90.00
_cell.angle_gamma   90.00
#
_symmetry.space_group_name_H-M   'P 1'
#
loop_
_entity.id
_entity.type
_entity.pdbx_description
1 polymer ?
#
loop_
_entity_poly.entity_id
_entity_poly.type
_entity_poly.pdbx_seq_one_letter_code
_entity_poly.pdbx_strand_id
1 'polypeptide(L)'
;MSTDTGGVAVFPSRVLILGLGETGLASALWCLRQHAALHIVDTRDNPPGLAALAEQGQGDITHFLGDQAFSDAALEGVEQIILSPGLAPSEPALAAFLEKAQQRQIPVSGEIELFALALADLATTQNYQPQVLAITGTNGKTTVTSLTQAM
;
A
#
# COMPACT_ATOMS: atom_id res chain seq x y z
N MET A 1 26.80 2.38 28.09
CA MET A 1 26.17 3.54 27.45
C MET A 1 25.85 3.14 26.02
N SER A 2 24.67 2.62 25.79
CA SER A 2 24.19 2.29 24.44
C SER A 2 23.53 3.54 23.88
N THR A 3 24.13 4.15 22.89
CA THR A 3 23.53 5.22 22.10
C THR A 3 22.52 4.56 21.17
N ASP A 4 21.26 4.56 21.57
CA ASP A 4 20.14 4.30 20.69
C ASP A 4 20.07 5.45 19.69
N THR A 5 20.70 5.25 18.55
CA THR A 5 20.55 6.14 17.40
C THR A 5 19.17 5.83 16.84
N GLY A 6 18.17 6.64 17.22
CA GLY A 6 16.84 6.60 16.65
C GLY A 6 16.94 6.66 15.12
N GLY A 7 16.98 5.50 14.48
CA GLY A 7 16.99 5.38 13.04
C GLY A 7 15.68 5.93 12.53
N VAL A 8 15.72 7.01 11.77
CA VAL A 8 14.61 7.43 10.92
C VAL A 8 14.27 6.21 10.07
N ALA A 9 13.07 5.67 10.24
CA ALA A 9 12.63 4.53 9.44
C ALA A 9 12.65 4.99 7.97
N VAL A 10 13.65 4.50 7.23
CA VAL A 10 13.76 4.81 5.80
C VAL A 10 12.61 4.11 5.10
N PHE A 11 11.80 4.86 4.37
CA PHE A 11 10.70 4.30 3.60
C PHE A 11 11.26 3.29 2.56
N PRO A 12 10.58 2.16 2.32
CA PRO A 12 11.06 1.14 1.37
C PRO A 12 11.36 1.73 0.00
N SER A 13 12.49 1.36 -0.59
CA SER A 13 12.90 1.86 -1.90
C SER A 13 12.09 1.25 -3.04
N ARG A 14 11.56 0.04 -2.85
CA ARG A 14 10.67 -0.62 -3.81
C ARG A 14 9.50 -1.27 -3.09
N VAL A 15 8.29 -0.85 -3.48
CA VAL A 15 7.02 -1.31 -2.91
C VAL A 15 6.19 -2.01 -3.99
N LEU A 16 5.62 -3.16 -3.65
CA LEU A 16 4.64 -3.84 -4.49
C LEU A 16 3.23 -3.47 -4.02
N ILE A 17 2.43 -2.93 -4.92
CA ILE A 17 1.00 -2.67 -4.71
C ILE A 17 0.21 -3.84 -5.31
N LEU A 18 -0.49 -4.57 -4.46
CA LEU A 18 -1.26 -5.75 -4.84
C LEU A 18 -2.74 -5.39 -4.92
N GLY A 19 -3.24 -5.29 -6.17
CA GLY A 19 -4.56 -4.79 -6.50
C GLY A 19 -4.59 -3.28 -6.79
N LEU A 20 -4.88 -2.89 -8.05
CA LEU A 20 -4.95 -1.50 -8.49
C LEU A 20 -6.42 -1.04 -8.66
N GLY A 21 -7.19 -1.18 -7.58
CA GLY A 21 -8.47 -0.50 -7.40
C GLY A 21 -8.28 0.92 -6.86
N GLU A 22 -9.33 1.52 -6.30
CA GLU A 22 -9.30 2.86 -5.73
C GLU A 22 -8.26 2.99 -4.60
N THR A 23 -8.27 2.05 -3.64
CA THR A 23 -7.33 2.01 -2.52
C THR A 23 -5.89 1.76 -2.99
N GLY A 24 -5.70 0.81 -3.93
CA GLY A 24 -4.38 0.52 -4.49
C GLY A 24 -3.79 1.71 -5.24
N LEU A 25 -4.61 2.45 -5.99
CA LEU A 25 -4.19 3.70 -6.65
C LEU A 25 -3.75 4.75 -5.63
N ALA A 26 -4.53 4.98 -4.58
CA ALA A 26 -4.18 5.95 -3.54
C ALA A 26 -2.85 5.57 -2.85
N SER A 27 -2.67 4.30 -2.52
CA SER A 27 -1.42 3.77 -1.95
C SER A 27 -0.24 3.93 -2.90
N ALA A 28 -0.41 3.61 -4.19
CA ALA A 28 0.61 3.76 -5.23
C ALA A 28 1.08 5.22 -5.36
N LEU A 29 0.14 6.15 -5.49
CA LEU A 29 0.44 7.58 -5.58
C LEU A 29 1.14 8.12 -4.33
N TRP A 30 0.77 7.61 -3.15
CA TRP A 30 1.46 7.99 -1.92
C TRP A 30 2.89 7.46 -1.89
N CYS A 31 3.13 6.19 -2.22
CA CYS A 31 4.47 5.59 -2.28
C CYS A 31 5.38 6.31 -3.28
N LEU A 32 4.85 6.72 -4.46
CA LEU A 32 5.61 7.52 -5.42
C LEU A 32 6.04 8.87 -4.86
N ARG A 33 5.18 9.53 -4.06
CA ARG A 33 5.57 10.78 -3.37
C ARG A 33 6.68 10.57 -2.33
N GLN A 34 6.82 9.35 -1.81
CA GLN A 34 7.94 8.94 -0.95
C GLN A 34 9.17 8.48 -1.76
N HIS A 35 9.17 8.67 -3.09
CA HIS A 35 10.23 8.28 -4.02
C HIS A 35 10.49 6.77 -4.12
N ALA A 36 9.53 5.93 -3.76
CA ALA A 36 9.63 4.48 -3.96
C ALA A 36 9.43 4.11 -5.42
N ALA A 37 10.19 3.12 -5.91
CA ALA A 37 9.87 2.41 -7.14
C ALA A 37 8.69 1.46 -6.90
N LEU A 38 7.81 1.30 -7.88
CA LEU A 38 6.62 0.49 -7.73
C LEU A 38 6.59 -0.73 -8.64
N HIS A 39 6.19 -1.86 -8.06
CA HIS A 39 5.65 -2.99 -8.78
C HIS A 39 4.13 -2.99 -8.59
N ILE A 40 3.38 -2.88 -9.68
CA ILE A 40 1.92 -2.93 -9.67
C ILE A 40 1.48 -4.32 -10.11
N VAL A 41 0.77 -5.02 -9.24
CA VAL A 41 0.28 -6.38 -9.48
C VAL A 41 -1.24 -6.40 -9.45
N ASP A 42 -1.86 -6.83 -10.54
CA ASP A 42 -3.32 -7.01 -10.61
C ASP A 42 -3.65 -8.16 -11.57
N THR A 43 -4.63 -8.99 -11.22
CA THR A 43 -5.06 -10.12 -12.05
C THR A 43 -5.83 -9.70 -13.31
N ARG A 44 -6.23 -8.44 -13.39
CA ARG A 44 -6.88 -7.86 -14.56
C ARG A 44 -5.83 -7.23 -15.47
N ASP A 45 -6.00 -7.36 -16.80
CA ASP A 45 -5.13 -6.70 -17.77
C ASP A 45 -5.30 -5.17 -17.77
N ASN A 46 -6.49 -4.70 -17.39
CA ASN A 46 -6.81 -3.27 -17.34
C ASN A 46 -7.54 -2.93 -16.03
N PRO A 47 -6.84 -2.86 -14.90
CA PRO A 47 -7.44 -2.51 -13.62
C PRO A 47 -7.92 -1.05 -13.59
N PRO A 48 -8.95 -0.71 -12.80
CA PRO A 48 -9.59 0.62 -12.81
C PRO A 48 -8.64 1.78 -12.54
N GLY A 49 -7.61 1.57 -11.72
CA GLY A 49 -6.63 2.60 -11.37
C GLY A 49 -5.53 2.83 -12.40
N LEU A 50 -5.44 2.00 -13.45
CA LEU A 50 -4.30 2.02 -14.37
C LEU A 50 -4.16 3.34 -15.14
N ALA A 51 -5.26 3.85 -15.71
CA ALA A 51 -5.26 5.10 -16.45
C ALA A 51 -4.90 6.30 -15.54
N ALA A 52 -5.51 6.37 -14.35
CA ALA A 52 -5.22 7.43 -13.39
C ALA A 52 -3.79 7.36 -12.87
N LEU A 53 -3.23 6.17 -12.67
CA LEU A 53 -1.84 5.99 -12.30
C LEU A 53 -0.89 6.47 -13.40
N ALA A 54 -1.21 6.18 -14.66
CA ALA A 54 -0.42 6.64 -15.81
C ALA A 54 -0.44 8.18 -15.96
N GLU A 55 -1.56 8.83 -15.65
CA GLU A 55 -1.70 10.30 -15.73
C GLU A 55 -1.06 11.03 -14.54
N GLN A 56 -1.19 10.48 -13.33
CA GLN A 56 -0.83 11.16 -12.08
C GLN A 56 0.48 10.63 -11.47
N GLY A 57 0.87 9.41 -11.80
CA GLY A 57 2.07 8.76 -11.27
C GLY A 57 3.33 9.22 -11.99
N GLN A 58 4.28 9.78 -11.24
CA GLN A 58 5.61 10.11 -11.76
C GLN A 58 6.65 9.31 -10.99
N GLY A 59 7.38 8.44 -11.68
CA GLY A 59 8.39 7.60 -11.04
C GLY A 59 8.65 6.30 -11.79
N ASP A 60 9.41 5.42 -11.14
CA ASP A 60 9.72 4.09 -11.65
C ASP A 60 8.57 3.13 -11.32
N ILE A 61 7.82 2.72 -12.36
CA ILE A 61 6.64 1.85 -12.21
C ILE A 61 6.76 0.68 -13.17
N THR A 62 6.76 -0.53 -12.63
CA THR A 62 6.69 -1.76 -13.41
C THR A 62 5.34 -2.44 -13.18
N HIS A 63 4.71 -2.90 -14.27
CA HIS A 63 3.39 -3.53 -14.22
C HIS A 63 3.49 -5.03 -14.43
N PHE A 64 2.79 -5.79 -13.59
CA PHE A 64 2.60 -7.23 -13.65
C PHE A 64 1.09 -7.49 -13.64
N LEU A 65 0.47 -7.49 -14.83
CA LEU A 65 -0.98 -7.54 -15.00
C LEU A 65 -1.42 -8.87 -15.64
N GLY A 66 -2.68 -9.23 -15.44
CA GLY A 66 -3.27 -10.43 -16.01
C GLY A 66 -2.47 -11.68 -15.64
N ASP A 67 -2.06 -12.45 -16.64
CA ASP A 67 -1.30 -13.69 -16.46
C ASP A 67 0.10 -13.48 -15.84
N GLN A 68 0.64 -12.27 -15.87
CA GLN A 68 1.93 -11.91 -15.28
C GLN A 68 1.83 -11.52 -13.79
N ALA A 69 0.62 -11.38 -13.26
CA ALA A 69 0.37 -10.82 -11.93
C ALA A 69 1.19 -11.49 -10.81
N PHE A 70 1.19 -12.81 -10.75
CA PHE A 70 1.85 -13.56 -9.66
C PHE A 70 3.16 -14.20 -10.09
N SER A 71 3.87 -13.57 -11.04
CA SER A 71 5.19 -14.02 -11.46
C SER A 71 6.26 -13.79 -10.39
N ASP A 72 7.31 -14.60 -10.39
CA ASP A 72 8.42 -14.43 -9.46
C ASP A 72 9.18 -13.12 -9.67
N ALA A 73 9.17 -12.60 -10.90
CA ALA A 73 9.74 -11.30 -11.24
C ALA A 73 9.04 -10.14 -10.51
N ALA A 74 7.74 -10.27 -10.21
CA ALA A 74 7.01 -9.26 -9.46
C ALA A 74 7.56 -9.04 -8.03
N LEU A 75 8.22 -10.04 -7.45
CA LEU A 75 8.83 -9.97 -6.11
C LEU A 75 10.30 -9.53 -6.13
N GLU A 76 10.90 -9.30 -7.30
CA GLU A 76 12.33 -8.96 -7.38
C GLU A 76 12.64 -7.57 -6.82
N GLY A 77 13.51 -7.55 -5.81
CA GLY A 77 13.93 -6.33 -5.13
C GLY A 77 12.82 -5.62 -4.33
N VAL A 78 11.66 -6.25 -4.15
CA VAL A 78 10.56 -5.70 -3.34
C VAL A 78 10.93 -5.79 -1.86
N GLU A 79 10.75 -4.69 -1.16
CA GLU A 79 11.01 -4.56 0.27
C GLU A 79 9.73 -4.58 1.11
N GLN A 80 8.58 -4.25 0.50
CA GLN A 80 7.27 -4.26 1.16
C GLN A 80 6.14 -4.50 0.16
N ILE A 81 5.12 -5.24 0.57
CA ILE A 81 3.87 -5.44 -0.17
C ILE A 81 2.74 -4.69 0.53
N ILE A 82 1.99 -3.90 -0.23
CA ILE A 82 0.73 -3.30 0.21
C ILE A 82 -0.42 -4.05 -0.45
N LEU A 83 -1.20 -4.73 0.37
CA LEU A 83 -2.34 -5.54 -0.06
C LEU A 83 -3.63 -4.73 0.00
N SER A 84 -4.32 -4.61 -1.13
CA SER A 84 -5.65 -3.98 -1.18
C SER A 84 -6.71 -4.84 -0.50
N PRO A 85 -7.66 -4.24 0.27
CA PRO A 85 -8.65 -4.96 1.07
C PRO A 85 -9.66 -5.74 0.23
N GLY A 86 -9.78 -5.45 -1.07
CA GLY A 86 -10.67 -6.17 -1.99
C GLY A 86 -10.16 -7.55 -2.44
N LEU A 87 -8.93 -7.91 -2.10
CA LEU A 87 -8.34 -9.20 -2.43
C LEU A 87 -8.48 -10.17 -1.25
N ALA A 88 -8.96 -11.38 -1.54
CA ALA A 88 -9.09 -12.42 -0.52
C ALA A 88 -7.77 -13.22 -0.43
N PRO A 89 -7.01 -13.13 0.69
CA PRO A 89 -5.76 -13.86 0.84
C PRO A 89 -5.92 -15.39 0.78
N SER A 90 -7.15 -15.89 0.90
CA SER A 90 -7.50 -17.31 0.79
C SER A 90 -7.61 -17.80 -0.67
N GLU A 91 -7.58 -16.92 -1.67
CA GLU A 91 -7.56 -17.33 -3.07
C GLU A 91 -6.25 -18.08 -3.38
N PRO A 92 -6.29 -19.30 -3.96
CA PRO A 92 -5.11 -20.18 -4.06
C PRO A 92 -3.91 -19.55 -4.75
N ALA A 93 -4.12 -18.81 -5.84
CA ALA A 93 -3.03 -18.16 -6.57
C ALA A 93 -2.38 -17.03 -5.76
N LEU A 94 -3.20 -16.23 -5.09
CA LEU A 94 -2.73 -15.16 -4.21
C LEU A 94 -2.05 -15.73 -2.97
N ALA A 95 -2.62 -16.78 -2.35
CA ALA A 95 -2.00 -17.45 -1.20
C ALA A 95 -0.60 -17.97 -1.53
N ALA A 96 -0.44 -18.67 -2.66
CA ALA A 96 0.87 -19.16 -3.11
C ALA A 96 1.87 -18.01 -3.37
N PHE A 97 1.40 -16.89 -3.92
CA PHE A 97 2.25 -15.71 -4.13
C PHE A 97 2.68 -15.08 -2.81
N LEU A 98 1.77 -14.95 -1.84
CA LEU A 98 2.08 -14.43 -0.50
C LEU A 98 3.01 -15.37 0.28
N GLU A 99 2.89 -16.69 0.13
CA GLU A 99 3.84 -17.65 0.70
C GLU A 99 5.26 -17.44 0.15
N LYS A 100 5.42 -17.20 -1.16
CA LYS A 100 6.73 -16.86 -1.75
C LYS A 100 7.29 -15.56 -1.18
N ALA A 101 6.44 -14.55 -1.00
CA ALA A 101 6.82 -13.30 -0.37
C ALA A 101 7.30 -13.51 1.07
N GLN A 102 6.59 -14.33 1.84
CA GLN A 102 6.99 -14.71 3.20
C GLN A 102 8.33 -15.45 3.24
N GLN A 103 8.56 -16.40 2.33
CA GLN A 103 9.85 -17.10 2.21
C GLN A 103 11.01 -16.14 1.92
N ARG A 104 10.75 -15.06 1.20
CA ARG A 104 11.71 -13.97 0.91
C ARG A 104 11.77 -12.93 2.04
N GLN A 105 11.03 -13.13 3.13
CA GLN A 105 10.93 -12.20 4.27
C GLN A 105 10.41 -10.80 3.88
N ILE A 106 9.57 -10.70 2.84
CA ILE A 106 8.96 -9.45 2.42
C ILE A 106 7.71 -9.22 3.30
N PRO A 107 7.65 -8.13 4.09
CA PRO A 107 6.50 -7.82 4.91
C PRO A 107 5.28 -7.46 4.05
N VAL A 108 4.10 -7.87 4.50
CA VAL A 108 2.81 -7.56 3.87
C VAL A 108 1.99 -6.74 4.84
N SER A 109 1.53 -5.59 4.41
CA SER A 109 0.66 -4.69 5.18
C SER A 109 -0.53 -4.20 4.34
N GLY A 110 -1.52 -3.61 5.00
CA GLY A 110 -2.63 -2.96 4.33
C GLY A 110 -2.46 -1.44 4.28
N GLU A 111 -3.41 -0.76 3.64
CA GLU A 111 -3.41 0.70 3.51
C GLU A 111 -3.54 1.41 4.87
N ILE A 112 -4.20 0.80 5.85
CA ILE A 112 -4.35 1.40 7.20
C ILE A 112 -3.00 1.49 7.90
N GLU A 113 -2.15 0.48 7.76
CA GLU A 113 -0.80 0.50 8.31
C GLU A 113 0.07 1.53 7.60
N LEU A 114 -0.04 1.62 6.28
CA LEU A 114 0.62 2.65 5.48
C LEU A 114 0.19 4.06 5.93
N PHE A 115 -1.10 4.26 6.19
CA PHE A 115 -1.64 5.51 6.73
C PHE A 115 -1.06 5.82 8.12
N ALA A 116 -0.97 4.83 9.02
CA ALA A 116 -0.39 5.01 10.35
C ALA A 116 1.10 5.41 10.27
N LEU A 117 1.86 4.79 9.37
CA LEU A 117 3.26 5.15 9.12
C LEU A 117 3.39 6.59 8.59
N ALA A 118 2.51 6.99 7.66
CA ALA A 118 2.46 8.35 7.15
C ALA A 118 2.18 9.39 8.24
N LEU A 119 1.25 9.10 9.15
CA LEU A 119 0.97 10.00 10.29
C LEU A 119 2.16 10.08 11.26
N ALA A 120 2.85 8.97 11.52
CA ALA A 120 4.04 8.95 12.38
C ALA A 120 5.18 9.79 11.77
N ASP A 121 5.39 9.69 10.45
CA ASP A 121 6.36 10.51 9.74
C ASP A 121 6.00 12.01 9.82
N LEU A 122 4.76 12.39 9.53
CA LEU A 122 4.28 13.76 9.63
C LEU A 122 4.41 14.33 11.06
N ALA A 123 4.19 13.50 12.09
CA ALA A 123 4.38 13.91 13.47
C ALA A 123 5.84 14.27 13.77
N THR A 124 6.78 13.52 13.21
CA THR A 124 8.22 13.73 13.45
C THR A 124 8.82 14.83 12.57
N THR A 125 8.41 14.90 11.30
CA THR A 125 9.02 15.82 10.32
C THR A 125 8.36 17.19 10.28
N GLN A 126 7.05 17.27 10.56
CA GLN A 126 6.25 18.50 10.45
C GLN A 126 5.56 18.91 11.75
N ASN A 127 5.81 18.19 12.84
CA ASN A 127 5.11 18.37 14.12
C ASN A 127 3.57 18.35 13.97
N TYR A 128 3.07 17.55 13.00
CA TYR A 128 1.66 17.39 12.71
C TYR A 128 1.08 16.26 13.53
N GLN A 129 0.22 16.56 14.49
CA GLN A 129 -0.44 15.59 15.38
C GLN A 129 -1.96 15.65 15.20
N PRO A 130 -2.50 14.97 14.19
CA PRO A 130 -3.94 14.96 13.97
C PRO A 130 -4.66 14.13 15.03
N GLN A 131 -5.92 14.51 15.30
CA GLN A 131 -6.84 13.65 16.02
C GLN A 131 -7.46 12.66 15.05
N VAL A 132 -7.26 11.36 15.30
CA VAL A 132 -7.80 10.29 14.46
C VAL A 132 -9.07 9.72 15.10
N LEU A 133 -10.19 9.80 14.37
CA LEU A 133 -11.46 9.20 14.76
C LEU A 133 -11.69 7.94 13.92
N ALA A 134 -11.75 6.79 14.55
CA ALA A 134 -12.04 5.52 13.89
C ALA A 134 -13.52 5.15 14.06
N ILE A 135 -14.21 4.91 12.93
CA ILE A 135 -15.61 4.52 12.91
C ILE A 135 -15.72 3.09 12.41
N THR A 136 -16.27 2.21 13.24
CA THR A 136 -16.52 0.82 12.90
C THR A 136 -17.98 0.45 13.10
N GLY A 137 -18.44 -0.65 12.52
CA GLY A 137 -19.80 -1.16 12.65
C GLY A 137 -20.24 -1.98 11.44
N THR A 138 -21.30 -2.76 11.61
CA THR A 138 -21.87 -3.59 10.55
C THR A 138 -22.56 -2.73 9.47
N ASN A 139 -23.29 -1.68 9.91
CA ASN A 139 -24.02 -0.76 9.04
C ASN A 139 -23.77 0.70 9.46
N GLY A 140 -24.06 1.65 8.58
CA GLY A 140 -24.09 3.07 8.89
C GLY A 140 -22.71 3.76 8.96
N LYS A 141 -21.60 3.06 8.72
CA LYS A 141 -20.25 3.65 8.78
C LYS A 141 -20.12 4.93 7.92
N THR A 142 -20.52 4.86 6.67
CA THR A 142 -20.45 5.98 5.72
C THR A 142 -21.31 7.16 6.21
N THR A 143 -22.52 6.89 6.72
CA THR A 143 -23.40 7.92 7.24
C THR A 143 -22.80 8.63 8.45
N VAL A 144 -22.25 7.87 9.41
CA VAL A 144 -21.60 8.44 10.60
C VAL A 144 -20.35 9.24 10.19
N THR A 145 -19.54 8.73 9.26
CA THR A 145 -18.36 9.44 8.75
C THR A 145 -18.76 10.78 8.13
N SER A 146 -19.79 10.79 7.26
CA SER A 146 -20.28 12.01 6.63
C SER A 146 -20.82 13.03 7.64
N LEU A 147 -21.52 12.57 8.66
CA LEU A 147 -22.03 13.44 9.73
C LEU A 147 -20.89 14.03 10.58
N THR A 148 -19.88 13.21 10.90
CA THR A 148 -18.71 13.67 11.68
C THR A 148 -17.90 14.69 10.89
N GLN A 149 -17.80 14.55 9.57
CA GLN A 149 -17.11 15.52 8.71
C GLN A 149 -17.84 16.89 8.67
N ALA A 150 -19.15 16.90 8.87
CA ALA A 150 -19.97 18.11 8.81
C ALA A 150 -19.98 18.93 10.13
N MET A 151 -19.37 18.39 11.18
CA MET A 151 -19.26 19.04 12.51
C MET A 151 -17.96 19.83 12.64
#